data_178199b5b41d30adbcf0047775a8bd8b
#
_entry.id   178199b5b41d30adbcf0047775a8bd8b
#
_cell.length_a   1.000
_cell.length_b   1.000
_cell.length_c   1.000
_cell.angle_alpha   90.00
_cell.angle_beta   90.00
_cell.angle_gamma   90.00
#
_symmetry.space_group_name_H-M   'P 1'
#
loop_
_entity.id
_entity.type
_entity.pdbx_description
1 polymer ?
#
loop_
_entity_poly.entity_id
_entity_poly.type
_entity_poly.pdbx_seq_one_letter_code
_entity_poly.pdbx_strand_id
1 'polypeptide(L)'
;MKRRIIEIDKDKCNGCGACAAACHEGAIAMVDGKAQLMRDDYCDGLGDCLPACPTGAITFVERETAAYDEVAVMANKQKMMQEKMRKEGMTLPCGCPGTKSRRIEHNESENAAAMPAGQVSRLSQWPVQIKLVPVNAPYFDGAKLLIAADCTAYAYAAFHERFIKGHITLVGCPKLDGVDYADKLTEIIRGNDIKSVTVVRMEVPCCGGLAQAAITALKSSGKFIPWQIVTISTDGKELS
;
A
#
# COMPACT_ATOMS: atom_id res chain seq x y z
N MET A 1 -28.50 4.45 -21.23
CA MET A 1 -28.15 5.83 -21.63
C MET A 1 -27.25 5.77 -22.88
N LYS A 2 -27.32 6.79 -23.74
CA LYS A 2 -26.38 6.85 -24.89
C LYS A 2 -24.97 7.12 -24.40
N ARG A 3 -24.03 6.25 -24.75
CA ARG A 3 -22.62 6.38 -24.42
C ARG A 3 -21.73 6.06 -25.58
N ARG A 4 -20.60 6.72 -25.66
CA ARG A 4 -19.52 6.40 -26.59
C ARG A 4 -18.72 5.23 -25.99
N ILE A 5 -18.65 4.13 -26.73
CA ILE A 5 -17.87 2.95 -26.39
C ILE A 5 -17.11 2.49 -27.65
N ILE A 6 -16.19 1.53 -27.47
CA ILE A 6 -15.48 0.95 -28.62
C ILE A 6 -16.29 -0.17 -29.26
N GLU A 7 -16.10 -0.32 -30.58
CA GLU A 7 -16.49 -1.49 -31.36
C GLU A 7 -15.28 -2.06 -32.07
N ILE A 8 -15.18 -3.38 -32.10
CA ILE A 8 -14.05 -4.08 -32.72
C ILE A 8 -14.52 -4.85 -33.94
N ASP A 9 -14.03 -4.46 -35.12
CA ASP A 9 -14.25 -5.16 -36.37
C ASP A 9 -13.42 -6.45 -36.39
N LYS A 10 -14.10 -7.59 -36.30
CA LYS A 10 -13.48 -8.91 -36.26
C LYS A 10 -12.75 -9.27 -37.56
N ASP A 11 -13.19 -8.75 -38.69
CA ASP A 11 -12.59 -9.06 -40.00
C ASP A 11 -11.25 -8.34 -40.17
N LYS A 12 -11.16 -7.10 -39.69
CA LYS A 12 -9.91 -6.33 -39.64
C LYS A 12 -8.96 -6.72 -38.53
N CYS A 13 -9.44 -7.37 -37.45
CA CYS A 13 -8.62 -7.79 -36.33
C CYS A 13 -7.67 -8.91 -36.75
N ASN A 14 -6.37 -8.70 -36.57
CA ASN A 14 -5.34 -9.72 -36.84
C ASN A 14 -4.98 -10.58 -35.61
N GLY A 15 -5.61 -10.35 -34.44
CA GLY A 15 -5.40 -11.15 -33.25
C GLY A 15 -4.13 -10.83 -32.45
N CYS A 16 -3.47 -9.68 -32.69
CA CYS A 16 -2.19 -9.35 -32.04
C CYS A 16 -2.28 -9.10 -30.52
N GLY A 17 -3.47 -8.85 -29.95
CA GLY A 17 -3.67 -8.64 -28.52
C GLY A 17 -3.24 -7.27 -27.97
N ALA A 18 -2.66 -6.39 -28.78
CA ALA A 18 -2.14 -5.10 -28.35
C ALA A 18 -3.22 -4.22 -27.68
N CYS A 19 -4.46 -4.23 -28.21
CA CYS A 19 -5.58 -3.49 -27.63
C CYS A 19 -6.06 -4.05 -26.28
N ALA A 20 -5.98 -5.36 -26.07
CA ALA A 20 -6.29 -5.97 -24.78
C ALA A 20 -5.25 -5.60 -23.73
N ALA A 21 -3.97 -5.52 -24.12
CA ALA A 21 -2.89 -5.06 -23.23
C ALA A 21 -2.97 -3.57 -22.92
N ALA A 22 -3.47 -2.73 -23.86
CA ALA A 22 -3.61 -1.29 -23.68
C ALA A 22 -4.90 -0.88 -22.94
N CYS A 23 -5.86 -1.80 -22.76
CA CYS A 23 -7.10 -1.50 -22.07
C CYS A 23 -6.89 -1.49 -20.55
N HIS A 24 -6.86 -0.30 -19.97
CA HIS A 24 -6.68 -0.13 -18.52
C HIS A 24 -7.83 -0.75 -17.72
N GLU A 25 -9.04 -0.83 -18.27
CA GLU A 25 -10.22 -1.37 -17.61
C GLU A 25 -10.35 -2.91 -17.75
N GLY A 26 -9.51 -3.53 -18.58
CA GLY A 26 -9.61 -4.98 -18.84
C GLY A 26 -10.93 -5.36 -19.52
N ALA A 27 -11.52 -4.41 -20.26
CA ALA A 27 -12.79 -4.61 -20.98
C ALA A 27 -12.64 -5.44 -22.25
N ILE A 28 -11.41 -5.59 -22.78
CA ILE A 28 -11.13 -6.32 -24.02
C ILE A 28 -10.45 -7.63 -23.67
N ALA A 29 -10.97 -8.75 -24.20
CA ALA A 29 -10.34 -10.07 -24.10
C ALA A 29 -10.10 -10.66 -25.50
N MET A 30 -9.19 -11.63 -25.56
CA MET A 30 -8.94 -12.43 -26.76
C MET A 30 -9.84 -13.65 -26.74
N VAL A 31 -10.74 -13.76 -27.69
CA VAL A 31 -11.66 -14.89 -27.86
C VAL A 31 -11.44 -15.47 -29.27
N ASP A 32 -11.14 -16.74 -29.38
CA ASP A 32 -10.87 -17.45 -30.64
C ASP A 32 -9.85 -16.73 -31.54
N GLY A 33 -8.80 -16.16 -30.92
CA GLY A 33 -7.73 -15.45 -31.63
C GLY A 33 -8.10 -14.04 -32.09
N LYS A 34 -9.24 -13.50 -31.73
CA LYS A 34 -9.70 -12.14 -32.08
C LYS A 34 -9.99 -11.32 -30.81
N ALA A 35 -9.73 -10.03 -30.86
CA ALA A 35 -10.08 -9.13 -29.76
C ALA A 35 -11.60 -8.92 -29.73
N GLN A 36 -12.18 -8.91 -28.54
CA GLN A 36 -13.60 -8.70 -28.33
C GLN A 36 -13.85 -7.87 -27.06
N LEU A 37 -14.79 -6.90 -27.14
CA LEU A 37 -15.31 -6.22 -25.96
C LEU A 37 -16.20 -7.18 -25.18
N MET A 38 -15.85 -7.42 -23.92
CA MET A 38 -16.53 -8.43 -23.09
C MET A 38 -17.87 -7.93 -22.57
N ARG A 39 -17.92 -6.67 -22.15
CA ARG A 39 -19.12 -6.00 -21.63
C ARG A 39 -19.04 -4.51 -21.95
N ASP A 40 -20.16 -3.91 -22.30
CA ASP A 40 -20.25 -2.49 -22.62
C ASP A 40 -20.01 -1.60 -21.40
N ASP A 41 -20.48 -2.03 -20.22
CA ASP A 41 -20.33 -1.33 -18.93
C ASP A 41 -18.92 -1.38 -18.35
N TYR A 42 -18.02 -2.17 -18.94
CA TYR A 42 -16.59 -2.16 -18.60
C TYR A 42 -15.79 -1.12 -19.38
N CYS A 43 -16.29 -0.67 -20.52
CA CYS A 43 -15.61 0.33 -21.33
C CYS A 43 -15.89 1.74 -20.78
N ASP A 44 -14.83 2.47 -20.41
CA ASP A 44 -14.90 3.87 -19.96
C ASP A 44 -15.13 4.86 -21.13
N GLY A 45 -14.84 4.45 -22.36
CA GLY A 45 -14.96 5.26 -23.57
C GLY A 45 -13.79 6.24 -23.79
N LEU A 46 -12.68 6.11 -23.07
CA LEU A 46 -11.47 6.94 -23.24
C LEU A 46 -10.73 6.63 -24.55
N GLY A 47 -10.66 5.34 -24.93
CA GLY A 47 -10.15 4.91 -26.22
C GLY A 47 -8.65 4.70 -26.32
N ASP A 48 -7.96 4.46 -25.21
CA ASP A 48 -6.51 4.16 -25.16
C ASP A 48 -6.13 2.93 -26.01
N CYS A 49 -7.09 2.07 -26.27
CA CYS A 49 -6.93 0.90 -27.12
C CYS A 49 -6.89 1.23 -28.64
N LEU A 50 -7.38 2.40 -29.10
CA LEU A 50 -7.42 2.75 -30.52
C LEU A 50 -6.03 2.92 -31.13
N PRO A 51 -5.12 3.74 -30.54
CA PRO A 51 -3.79 3.92 -31.11
C PRO A 51 -2.93 2.64 -31.01
N ALA A 52 -3.29 1.71 -30.12
CA ALA A 52 -2.59 0.44 -29.97
C ALA A 52 -2.96 -0.58 -31.06
N CYS A 53 -4.02 -0.36 -31.84
CA CYS A 53 -4.45 -1.29 -32.87
C CYS A 53 -3.72 -1.05 -34.22
N PRO A 54 -2.82 -1.94 -34.66
CA PRO A 54 -2.05 -1.72 -35.90
C PRO A 54 -2.88 -1.83 -37.15
N THR A 55 -4.04 -2.46 -37.08
CA THR A 55 -4.93 -2.66 -38.27
C THR A 55 -6.09 -1.68 -38.33
N GLY A 56 -6.24 -0.79 -37.33
CA GLY A 56 -7.37 0.12 -37.25
C GLY A 56 -8.72 -0.58 -37.10
N ALA A 57 -8.74 -1.77 -36.50
CA ALA A 57 -9.96 -2.55 -36.31
C ALA A 57 -10.89 -1.99 -35.22
N ILE A 58 -10.46 -0.99 -34.45
CA ILE A 58 -11.22 -0.44 -33.35
C ILE A 58 -11.74 0.94 -33.71
N THR A 59 -13.04 1.15 -33.52
CA THR A 59 -13.72 2.42 -33.76
C THR A 59 -14.59 2.79 -32.55
N PHE A 60 -14.93 4.07 -32.42
CA PHE A 60 -15.95 4.50 -31.48
C PHE A 60 -17.33 4.38 -32.10
N VAL A 61 -18.27 3.90 -31.29
CA VAL A 61 -19.70 3.91 -31.63
C VAL A 61 -20.49 4.52 -30.47
N GLU A 62 -21.58 5.22 -30.80
CA GLU A 62 -22.55 5.68 -29.81
C GLU A 62 -23.76 4.76 -29.86
N ARG A 63 -24.02 4.09 -28.75
CA ARG A 63 -25.21 3.25 -28.59
C ARG A 63 -25.80 3.33 -27.19
N GLU A 64 -27.05 2.90 -27.07
CA GLU A 64 -27.67 2.76 -25.77
C GLU A 64 -27.09 1.56 -25.02
N THR A 65 -26.48 1.84 -23.87
CA THR A 65 -25.85 0.81 -23.04
C THR A 65 -25.94 1.17 -21.57
N ALA A 66 -25.63 0.22 -20.70
CA ALA A 66 -25.51 0.42 -19.26
C ALA A 66 -24.45 1.49 -18.93
N ALA A 67 -24.60 2.15 -17.79
CA ALA A 67 -23.57 3.04 -17.28
C ALA A 67 -22.26 2.28 -17.01
N TYR A 68 -21.14 2.99 -17.05
CA TYR A 68 -19.85 2.42 -16.64
C TYR A 68 -19.93 1.98 -15.18
N ASP A 69 -19.50 0.74 -14.92
CA ASP A 69 -19.54 0.12 -13.60
C ASP A 69 -18.12 -0.13 -13.08
N GLU A 70 -17.60 0.85 -12.36
CA GLU A 70 -16.25 0.80 -11.77
C GLU A 70 -16.09 -0.37 -10.80
N VAL A 71 -17.14 -0.72 -10.05
CA VAL A 71 -17.09 -1.82 -9.07
C VAL A 71 -16.98 -3.16 -9.79
N ALA A 72 -17.76 -3.35 -10.85
CA ALA A 72 -17.69 -4.55 -11.68
C ALA A 72 -16.34 -4.67 -12.42
N VAL A 73 -15.78 -3.56 -12.88
CA VAL A 73 -14.45 -3.50 -13.49
C VAL A 73 -13.35 -3.90 -12.50
N MET A 74 -13.37 -3.38 -11.28
CA MET A 74 -12.41 -3.75 -10.25
C MET A 74 -12.50 -5.23 -9.89
N ALA A 75 -13.72 -5.77 -9.76
CA ALA A 75 -13.92 -7.19 -9.49
C ALA A 75 -13.41 -8.07 -10.64
N ASN A 76 -13.59 -7.64 -11.90
CA ASN A 76 -13.06 -8.33 -13.09
C ASN A 76 -11.52 -8.32 -13.12
N LYS A 77 -10.90 -7.17 -12.87
CA LYS A 77 -9.43 -7.05 -12.76
C LYS A 77 -8.85 -8.00 -11.72
N GLN A 78 -9.48 -8.10 -10.57
CA GLN A 78 -9.08 -9.04 -9.51
C GLN A 78 -9.18 -10.51 -9.97
N LYS A 79 -10.28 -10.89 -10.64
CA LYS A 79 -10.44 -12.25 -11.17
C LYS A 79 -9.40 -12.58 -12.25
N MET A 80 -9.17 -11.68 -13.19
CA MET A 80 -8.16 -11.87 -14.24
C MET A 80 -6.75 -12.04 -13.65
N MET A 81 -6.43 -11.26 -12.62
CA MET A 81 -5.16 -11.35 -11.91
C MET A 81 -5.00 -12.69 -11.20
N GLN A 82 -6.05 -13.18 -10.53
CA GLN A 82 -6.07 -14.49 -9.88
C GLN A 82 -5.95 -15.65 -10.89
N GLU A 83 -6.62 -15.57 -12.03
CA GLU A 83 -6.53 -16.58 -13.09
C GLU A 83 -5.15 -16.63 -13.74
N LYS A 84 -4.55 -15.46 -13.99
CA LYS A 84 -3.19 -15.36 -14.53
C LYS A 84 -2.20 -16.03 -13.58
N MET A 85 -2.30 -15.74 -12.29
CA MET A 85 -1.45 -16.34 -11.26
C MET A 85 -1.62 -17.85 -11.16
N ARG A 86 -2.86 -18.36 -11.25
CA ARG A 86 -3.12 -19.80 -11.24
C ARG A 86 -2.53 -20.52 -12.44
N LYS A 87 -2.54 -19.88 -13.62
CA LYS A 87 -1.96 -20.44 -14.86
C LYS A 87 -0.44 -20.44 -14.85
N GLU A 88 0.19 -19.46 -14.22
CA GLU A 88 1.65 -19.29 -14.16
C GLU A 88 2.29 -20.07 -12.99
N GLY A 89 1.50 -20.81 -12.18
CA GLY A 89 2.00 -21.59 -11.03
C GLY A 89 2.65 -20.73 -9.93
N MET A 90 2.44 -19.42 -9.99
CA MET A 90 2.94 -18.49 -8.98
C MET A 90 1.99 -18.51 -7.77
N THR A 91 2.50 -19.00 -6.65
CA THR A 91 1.91 -18.66 -5.35
C THR A 91 1.95 -17.15 -5.21
N LEU A 92 0.79 -16.52 -4.98
CA LEU A 92 0.64 -15.09 -4.76
C LEU A 92 1.77 -14.49 -3.92
N PRO A 93 2.66 -13.65 -4.46
CA PRO A 93 3.25 -12.63 -3.65
C PRO A 93 2.13 -11.61 -3.42
N CYS A 94 1.44 -11.75 -2.31
CA CYS A 94 0.40 -10.81 -1.89
C CYS A 94 1.03 -9.42 -1.77
N GLY A 95 0.60 -8.50 -2.61
CA GLY A 95 0.94 -7.10 -2.50
C GLY A 95 2.02 -6.59 -3.47
N CYS A 96 1.98 -5.29 -3.73
CA CYS A 96 3.04 -4.59 -4.41
C CYS A 96 4.36 -4.75 -3.61
N PRO A 97 5.55 -4.62 -4.22
CA PRO A 97 6.84 -4.77 -3.53
C PRO A 97 6.97 -3.92 -2.24
N GLY A 98 6.23 -2.81 -2.15
CA GLY A 98 6.19 -1.95 -0.99
C GLY A 98 5.45 -2.50 0.24
N THR A 99 4.58 -3.52 0.06
CA THR A 99 3.84 -4.16 1.16
C THR A 99 4.44 -5.50 1.60
N LYS A 100 5.46 -6.01 0.89
CA LYS A 100 6.10 -7.28 1.23
C LYS A 100 6.84 -7.16 2.56
N SER A 101 6.35 -7.86 3.56
CA SER A 101 6.95 -7.88 4.91
C SER A 101 8.33 -8.55 4.88
N ARG A 102 9.32 -7.90 5.47
CA ARG A 102 10.67 -8.44 5.61
C ARG A 102 11.39 -7.84 6.82
N ARG A 103 12.30 -8.62 7.40
CA ARG A 103 13.32 -8.11 8.34
C ARG A 103 14.49 -7.54 7.52
N ILE A 104 15.07 -6.45 7.96
CA ILE A 104 16.24 -5.81 7.36
C ILE A 104 17.43 -6.11 8.27
N GLU A 105 18.43 -6.78 7.72
CA GLU A 105 19.71 -7.02 8.40
C GLU A 105 20.73 -6.01 7.87
N HIS A 106 21.41 -5.33 8.77
CA HIS A 106 22.45 -4.36 8.44
C HIS A 106 23.82 -5.01 8.63
N ASN A 107 24.57 -5.20 7.54
CA ASN A 107 25.98 -5.55 7.60
C ASN A 107 26.79 -4.30 7.94
N GLU A 108 27.32 -4.23 9.15
CA GLU A 108 28.10 -3.07 9.61
C GLU A 108 29.33 -2.77 8.75
N SER A 109 29.88 -3.79 8.07
CA SER A 109 31.05 -3.66 7.19
C SER A 109 30.78 -2.98 5.84
N GLU A 110 29.57 -3.09 5.29
CA GLU A 110 29.23 -2.51 3.98
C GLU A 110 28.78 -1.05 4.08
N ASN A 111 28.18 -0.67 5.21
CA ASN A 111 27.67 0.70 5.43
C ASN A 111 28.78 1.69 5.87
N ALA A 112 29.90 1.21 6.38
CA ALA A 112 30.98 2.07 6.87
C ALA A 112 31.77 2.77 5.75
N ALA A 113 31.76 2.22 4.53
CA ALA A 113 32.54 2.74 3.40
C ALA A 113 31.84 3.85 2.57
N ALA A 114 30.51 4.00 2.72
CA ALA A 114 29.72 4.85 1.82
C ALA A 114 29.08 6.09 2.48
N MET A 115 29.08 6.20 3.83
CA MET A 115 28.40 7.31 4.53
C MET A 115 29.26 7.90 5.65
N PRO A 116 29.16 9.22 5.94
CA PRO A 116 29.83 9.83 7.09
C PRO A 116 29.43 9.12 8.38
N ALA A 117 30.38 8.95 9.30
CA ALA A 117 30.16 8.32 10.59
C ALA A 117 28.96 8.94 11.31
N GLY A 118 27.91 8.13 11.59
CA GLY A 118 26.69 8.57 12.30
C GLY A 118 25.41 8.61 11.47
N GLN A 119 25.42 8.41 10.15
CA GLN A 119 24.24 8.47 9.28
C GLN A 119 23.77 7.11 8.74
N VAL A 120 23.89 6.05 9.53
CA VAL A 120 23.44 4.71 9.12
C VAL A 120 21.96 4.53 9.42
N SER A 121 21.21 3.94 8.46
CA SER A 121 19.83 3.55 8.72
C SER A 121 19.77 2.51 9.84
N ARG A 122 18.85 2.70 10.80
CA ARG A 122 18.59 1.77 11.91
C ARG A 122 17.28 1.01 11.73
N LEU A 123 16.65 1.15 10.56
CA LEU A 123 15.41 0.47 10.27
C LEU A 123 15.62 -1.04 10.12
N SER A 124 14.90 -1.83 10.90
CA SER A 124 15.08 -3.30 10.98
C SER A 124 13.95 -4.10 10.32
N GLN A 125 12.91 -3.46 9.81
CA GLN A 125 11.80 -4.14 9.12
C GLN A 125 11.19 -3.29 7.99
N TRP A 126 10.42 -3.96 7.16
CA TRP A 126 9.58 -3.37 6.14
C TRP A 126 8.27 -4.17 6.02
N PRO A 127 7.10 -3.55 5.77
CA PRO A 127 6.84 -2.12 5.64
C PRO A 127 6.82 -1.39 6.99
N VAL A 128 6.84 -0.04 6.98
CA VAL A 128 6.78 0.80 8.18
C VAL A 128 5.39 1.39 8.42
N GLN A 129 4.61 1.60 7.36
CA GLN A 129 3.29 2.21 7.45
C GLN A 129 2.30 1.32 8.19
N ILE A 130 1.62 1.87 9.22
CA ILE A 130 0.63 1.13 10.03
C ILE A 130 -0.40 0.43 9.13
N LYS A 131 -0.88 1.10 8.09
CA LYS A 131 -1.88 0.55 7.17
C LYS A 131 -1.39 -0.66 6.38
N LEU A 132 -0.09 -0.73 6.09
CA LEU A 132 0.51 -1.76 5.23
C LEU A 132 1.09 -2.95 6.00
N VAL A 133 1.49 -2.76 7.26
CA VAL A 133 2.13 -3.81 8.05
C VAL A 133 1.15 -4.96 8.34
N PRO A 134 1.56 -6.24 8.17
CA PRO A 134 0.75 -7.37 8.60
C PRO A 134 0.61 -7.41 10.12
N VAL A 135 -0.55 -7.83 10.61
CA VAL A 135 -0.81 -7.91 12.08
C VAL A 135 0.11 -8.93 12.78
N ASN A 136 0.39 -10.06 12.11
CA ASN A 136 1.16 -11.18 12.67
C ASN A 136 2.52 -11.34 11.98
N ALA A 137 3.31 -10.26 11.90
CA ALA A 137 4.64 -10.35 11.30
C ALA A 137 5.66 -10.90 12.33
N PRO A 138 6.58 -11.80 11.91
CA PRO A 138 7.53 -12.43 12.82
C PRO A 138 8.46 -11.46 13.56
N TYR A 139 8.66 -10.26 13.04
CA TYR A 139 9.49 -9.24 13.69
C TYR A 139 8.81 -8.58 14.88
N PHE A 140 7.52 -8.81 15.14
CA PHE A 140 6.85 -8.32 16.33
C PHE A 140 7.14 -9.15 17.57
N ASP A 141 7.61 -10.38 17.43
CA ASP A 141 7.91 -11.25 18.55
C ASP A 141 9.07 -10.70 19.37
N GLY A 142 8.83 -10.45 20.65
CA GLY A 142 9.80 -9.84 21.56
C GLY A 142 10.13 -8.38 21.26
N ALA A 143 9.34 -7.67 20.46
CA ALA A 143 9.67 -6.34 19.96
C ALA A 143 9.44 -5.23 20.97
N LYS A 144 10.31 -4.21 20.92
CA LYS A 144 10.01 -2.86 21.38
C LYS A 144 9.36 -2.12 20.22
N LEU A 145 8.14 -1.65 20.39
CA LEU A 145 7.36 -1.03 19.32
C LEU A 145 7.51 0.49 19.37
N LEU A 146 7.89 1.08 18.24
CA LEU A 146 7.86 2.52 18.00
C LEU A 146 6.65 2.86 17.13
N ILE A 147 5.77 3.75 17.59
CA ILE A 147 4.66 4.30 16.83
C ILE A 147 4.95 5.78 16.62
N ALA A 148 5.29 6.18 15.40
CA ALA A 148 5.77 7.52 15.09
C ALA A 148 4.84 8.24 14.11
N ALA A 149 4.62 9.54 14.33
CA ALA A 149 3.96 10.37 13.35
C ALA A 149 4.89 10.64 12.15
N ASP A 150 4.35 10.67 10.93
CA ASP A 150 5.10 10.84 9.68
C ASP A 150 6.12 11.99 9.73
N CYS A 151 5.75 13.11 10.34
CA CYS A 151 6.59 14.30 10.36
C CYS A 151 7.78 14.20 11.33
N THR A 152 7.77 13.29 12.31
CA THR A 152 8.75 13.26 13.40
C THR A 152 10.17 12.97 12.94
N ALA A 153 10.32 12.08 11.96
CA ALA A 153 11.62 11.73 11.39
C ALA A 153 12.23 12.86 10.56
N TYR A 154 11.41 13.76 10.04
CA TYR A 154 11.87 14.93 9.31
C TYR A 154 12.23 16.10 10.24
N ALA A 155 11.51 16.24 11.37
CA ALA A 155 11.74 17.29 12.32
C ALA A 155 12.95 17.01 13.21
N TYR A 156 13.16 15.76 13.65
CA TYR A 156 14.20 15.39 14.60
C TYR A 156 15.40 14.75 13.90
N ALA A 157 16.51 15.47 13.79
CA ALA A 157 17.67 15.08 12.98
C ALA A 157 18.28 13.71 13.36
N ALA A 158 18.31 13.35 14.66
CA ALA A 158 18.88 12.11 15.14
C ALA A 158 17.85 10.95 15.29
N PHE A 159 16.75 10.99 14.52
CA PHE A 159 15.61 10.09 14.69
C PHE A 159 15.98 8.62 14.63
N HIS A 160 16.86 8.21 13.70
CA HIS A 160 17.32 6.83 13.58
C HIS A 160 18.05 6.33 14.82
N GLU A 161 18.98 7.11 15.35
CA GLU A 161 19.75 6.70 16.54
C GLU A 161 18.92 6.78 17.83
N ARG A 162 18.06 7.78 17.95
CA ARG A 162 17.30 8.03 19.18
C ARG A 162 16.07 7.15 19.33
N PHE A 163 15.34 6.91 18.22
CA PHE A 163 14.04 6.27 18.26
C PHE A 163 13.96 4.96 17.49
N ILE A 164 14.51 4.87 16.26
CA ILE A 164 14.38 3.68 15.43
C ILE A 164 15.26 2.54 15.92
N LYS A 165 16.46 2.83 16.39
CA LYS A 165 17.44 1.84 16.84
C LYS A 165 16.86 0.90 17.90
N GLY A 166 16.82 -0.40 17.57
CA GLY A 166 16.33 -1.44 18.47
C GLY A 166 14.81 -1.49 18.64
N HIS A 167 14.06 -0.78 17.77
CA HIS A 167 12.61 -0.80 17.75
C HIS A 167 12.08 -1.33 16.42
N ILE A 168 10.91 -1.94 16.47
CA ILE A 168 10.07 -2.17 15.28
C ILE A 168 9.22 -0.91 15.09
N THR A 169 9.36 -0.29 13.93
CA THR A 169 8.85 1.06 13.68
C THR A 169 7.57 1.03 12.87
N LEU A 170 6.54 1.63 13.39
CA LEU A 170 5.25 1.88 12.72
C LEU A 170 5.04 3.38 12.55
N VAL A 171 4.65 3.80 11.35
CA VAL A 171 4.51 5.21 10.97
C VAL A 171 3.11 5.48 10.46
N GLY A 172 2.56 6.65 10.74
CA GLY A 172 1.27 7.06 10.20
C GLY A 172 0.89 8.49 10.53
N CYS A 173 -0.05 9.03 9.75
CA CYS A 173 -0.62 10.36 9.96
C CYS A 173 -2.14 10.27 10.06
N PRO A 174 -2.75 10.42 11.25
CA PRO A 174 -4.20 10.30 11.41
C PRO A 174 -4.98 11.36 10.61
N LYS A 175 -4.34 12.49 10.32
CA LYS A 175 -4.96 13.56 9.51
C LYS A 175 -5.01 13.22 8.02
N LEU A 176 -3.94 12.62 7.48
CA LEU A 176 -3.82 12.30 6.04
C LEU A 176 -4.46 10.96 5.69
N ASP A 177 -4.30 9.97 6.56
CA ASP A 177 -4.78 8.62 6.28
C ASP A 177 -6.29 8.46 6.44
N GLY A 178 -6.96 9.35 7.17
CA GLY A 178 -8.41 9.34 7.34
C GLY A 178 -8.95 8.09 8.04
N VAL A 179 -8.13 7.38 8.83
CA VAL A 179 -8.48 6.15 9.53
C VAL A 179 -8.16 6.24 11.02
N ASP A 180 -8.89 5.49 11.82
CA ASP A 180 -8.50 5.22 13.21
C ASP A 180 -7.56 4.01 13.25
N TYR A 181 -6.37 4.20 13.80
CA TYR A 181 -5.38 3.15 13.95
C TYR A 181 -5.62 2.23 15.15
N ALA A 182 -6.57 2.58 16.03
CA ALA A 182 -6.76 1.90 17.31
C ALA A 182 -7.03 0.40 17.13
N ASP A 183 -7.90 0.02 16.19
CA ASP A 183 -8.25 -1.39 15.97
C ASP A 183 -7.04 -2.19 15.51
N LYS A 184 -6.33 -1.72 14.48
CA LYS A 184 -5.16 -2.43 13.94
C LYS A 184 -4.01 -2.50 14.94
N LEU A 185 -3.75 -1.43 15.67
CA LEU A 185 -2.75 -1.43 16.75
C LEU A 185 -3.15 -2.37 17.88
N THR A 186 -4.44 -2.46 18.20
CA THR A 186 -4.96 -3.42 19.18
C THR A 186 -4.68 -4.85 18.75
N GLU A 187 -4.93 -5.19 17.49
CA GLU A 187 -4.67 -6.54 16.96
C GLU A 187 -3.18 -6.86 17.00
N ILE A 188 -2.30 -5.93 16.59
CA ILE A 188 -0.85 -6.09 16.64
C ILE A 188 -0.39 -6.32 18.09
N ILE A 189 -0.82 -5.47 19.03
CA ILE A 189 -0.38 -5.57 20.43
C ILE A 189 -0.94 -6.82 21.08
N ARG A 190 -2.19 -7.19 20.82
CA ARG A 190 -2.83 -8.39 21.40
C ARG A 190 -2.22 -9.68 20.87
N GLY A 191 -1.97 -9.74 19.56
CA GLY A 191 -1.53 -10.95 18.86
C GLY A 191 -0.05 -11.28 18.98
N ASN A 192 0.80 -10.34 19.44
CA ASN A 192 2.26 -10.50 19.42
C ASN A 192 2.89 -10.22 20.80
N ASP A 193 4.08 -10.75 21.07
CA ASP A 193 4.85 -10.48 22.30
C ASP A 193 5.55 -9.12 22.22
N ILE A 194 4.82 -8.04 22.55
CA ILE A 194 5.35 -6.68 22.56
C ILE A 194 5.88 -6.34 23.95
N LYS A 195 7.17 -5.98 24.05
CA LYS A 195 7.84 -5.67 25.33
C LYS A 195 7.61 -4.25 25.81
N SER A 196 7.53 -3.29 24.91
CA SER A 196 7.27 -1.89 25.23
C SER A 196 6.72 -1.14 24.05
N VAL A 197 6.03 -0.02 24.29
CA VAL A 197 5.51 0.87 23.25
C VAL A 197 6.02 2.29 23.48
N THR A 198 6.69 2.86 22.49
CA THR A 198 7.08 4.27 22.46
C THR A 198 6.28 4.98 21.37
N VAL A 199 5.54 6.01 21.74
CA VAL A 199 4.82 6.85 20.79
C VAL A 199 5.59 8.14 20.60
N VAL A 200 5.95 8.49 19.36
CA VAL A 200 6.59 9.77 19.03
C VAL A 200 5.67 10.59 18.16
N ARG A 201 5.32 11.78 18.61
CA ARG A 201 4.40 12.68 17.94
C ARG A 201 4.95 14.08 17.83
N MET A 202 4.42 14.87 16.90
CA MET A 202 4.66 16.31 16.87
C MET A 202 3.80 17.03 17.92
N GLU A 203 4.22 18.23 18.33
CA GLU A 203 3.46 19.11 19.24
C GLU A 203 2.11 19.57 18.66
N VAL A 204 1.96 19.50 17.34
CA VAL A 204 0.77 19.98 16.63
C VAL A 204 -0.48 19.16 16.95
N PRO A 205 -1.66 19.78 17.03
CA PRO A 205 -2.90 19.11 17.49
C PRO A 205 -3.29 17.86 16.67
N CYS A 206 -3.01 17.87 15.36
CA CYS A 206 -3.37 16.73 14.49
C CYS A 206 -2.65 15.41 14.87
N CYS A 207 -1.50 15.47 15.55
CA CYS A 207 -0.80 14.27 16.03
C CYS A 207 -1.38 13.69 17.32
N GLY A 208 -2.31 14.39 17.98
CA GLY A 208 -3.00 13.87 19.16
C GLY A 208 -3.76 12.57 18.90
N GLY A 209 -4.34 12.43 17.70
CA GLY A 209 -5.06 11.22 17.28
C GLY A 209 -4.21 9.96 17.27
N LEU A 210 -2.92 10.05 16.88
CA LEU A 210 -2.01 8.90 16.89
C LEU A 210 -1.72 8.42 18.33
N ALA A 211 -1.46 9.37 19.24
CA ALA A 211 -1.25 9.03 20.65
C ALA A 211 -2.49 8.42 21.28
N GLN A 212 -3.67 8.99 20.98
CA GLN A 212 -4.94 8.46 21.49
C GLN A 212 -5.23 7.05 20.95
N ALA A 213 -4.97 6.79 19.67
CA ALA A 213 -5.13 5.46 19.08
C ALA A 213 -4.20 4.43 19.75
N ALA A 214 -2.95 4.79 20.02
CA ALA A 214 -2.01 3.92 20.72
C ALA A 214 -2.45 3.63 22.17
N ILE A 215 -2.92 4.64 22.90
CA ILE A 215 -3.45 4.46 24.26
C ILE A 215 -4.69 3.55 24.25
N THR A 216 -5.60 3.77 23.32
CA THR A 216 -6.80 2.94 23.16
C THR A 216 -6.41 1.50 22.85
N ALA A 217 -5.45 1.28 21.96
CA ALA A 217 -4.95 -0.04 21.61
C ALA A 217 -4.31 -0.77 22.80
N LEU A 218 -3.49 -0.07 23.59
CA LEU A 218 -2.90 -0.63 24.80
C LEU A 218 -3.98 -1.08 25.79
N LYS A 219 -4.97 -0.23 26.06
CA LYS A 219 -6.09 -0.57 26.96
C LYS A 219 -6.90 -1.76 26.45
N SER A 220 -7.23 -1.75 25.15
CA SER A 220 -8.06 -2.78 24.51
C SER A 220 -7.34 -4.10 24.29
N SER A 221 -6.01 -4.11 24.29
CA SER A 221 -5.21 -5.34 24.14
C SER A 221 -5.35 -6.32 25.29
N GLY A 222 -5.70 -5.83 26.49
CA GLY A 222 -5.74 -6.61 27.73
C GLY A 222 -4.38 -6.96 28.29
N LYS A 223 -3.28 -6.40 27.75
CA LYS A 223 -1.90 -6.65 28.21
C LYS A 223 -1.38 -5.46 29.01
N PHE A 224 -0.58 -5.77 30.04
CA PHE A 224 0.14 -4.75 30.78
C PHE A 224 1.54 -4.55 30.17
N ILE A 225 1.67 -3.52 29.33
CA ILE A 225 2.91 -3.23 28.58
C ILE A 225 3.38 -1.82 28.97
N PRO A 226 4.65 -1.64 29.35
CA PRO A 226 5.20 -0.31 29.62
C PRO A 226 5.19 0.53 28.35
N TRP A 227 4.75 1.78 28.47
CA TRP A 227 4.66 2.70 27.36
C TRP A 227 5.03 4.13 27.73
N GLN A 228 5.41 4.92 26.73
CA GLN A 228 5.71 6.35 26.87
C GLN A 228 5.30 7.13 25.62
N ILE A 229 5.06 8.42 25.80
CA ILE A 229 4.84 9.37 24.71
C ILE A 229 5.96 10.39 24.73
N VAL A 230 6.58 10.60 23.58
CA VAL A 230 7.56 11.66 23.36
C VAL A 230 6.98 12.66 22.37
N THR A 231 7.02 13.93 22.69
CA THR A 231 6.55 14.99 21.83
C THR A 231 7.74 15.74 21.24
N ILE A 232 7.75 15.92 19.92
CA ILE A 232 8.77 16.67 19.18
C ILE A 232 8.16 17.99 18.75
N SER A 233 8.89 19.07 19.00
CA SER A 233 8.53 20.40 18.52
C SER A 233 8.79 20.55 17.01
N THR A 234 8.19 21.54 16.40
CA THR A 234 8.39 21.85 14.97
C THR A 234 9.82 22.31 14.65
N ASP A 235 10.59 22.76 15.65
CA ASP A 235 12.02 23.09 15.55
C ASP A 235 12.96 21.93 15.92
N GLY A 236 12.42 20.71 16.09
CA GLY A 236 13.18 19.46 16.24
C GLY A 236 13.71 19.18 17.63
N LYS A 237 13.05 19.65 18.69
CA LYS A 237 13.43 19.38 20.09
C LYS A 237 12.45 18.43 20.76
N GLU A 238 12.94 17.57 21.64
CA GLU A 238 12.06 16.81 22.53
C GLU A 238 11.45 17.76 23.59
N LEU A 239 10.13 17.74 23.70
CA LEU A 239 9.39 18.45 24.73
C LEU A 239 9.14 17.50 25.88
N SER A 240 9.46 17.92 27.09
CA SER A 240 9.25 17.18 28.34
C SER A 240 7.78 17.21 28.80
#